data_a4f6592d8b8669fa5d3c4b9c5fe5d33c
#
_entry.id   a4f6592d8b8669fa5d3c4b9c5fe5d33c
#
_cell.length_a   1.000
_cell.length_b   1.000
_cell.length_c   1.000
_cell.angle_alpha   90.00
_cell.angle_beta   90.00
_cell.angle_gamma   90.00
#
_symmetry.space_group_name_H-M   'P 1'
#
loop_
_entity.id
_entity.type
_entity.pdbx_description
1 polymer ?
#
loop_
_entity_poly.entity_id
_entity_poly.type
_entity_poly.pdbx_seq_one_letter_code
_entity_poly.pdbx_strand_id
1 'polypeptide(L)'
;MTDSPLLRMVQTTPTCLWNDSADPKELEPRLAQSTVMFFDLRGFSRRTEGKNEKILEHMGELRGVMTAMTDRIFAEGGVVLQYMGDGILACWNVPLEEAKHVDHACRAALSMIEALKGIPGDWRCGIGLHTGEVVAGAIGSERMFSYSVMGPVVNQASRVEGITKAVEVPILVTREVAERVTREEAVATRIGRYQPAGMEADLDLYELTPPPANPERQDLFARGLEAFEKGAWERAYELLDRLGPGDRPARYLMTLAEQFRRRPPRNWAGIIELAEK
;
A
#
# COMPACT_ATOMS: atom_id res chain seq x y z
N MET A 1 -27.87 -10.44 -22.71
CA MET A 1 -26.45 -10.67 -23.09
C MET A 1 -25.91 -11.77 -22.22
N THR A 2 -25.30 -12.77 -22.82
CA THR A 2 -24.97 -14.05 -22.21
C THR A 2 -23.97 -13.91 -21.08
N ASP A 3 -24.35 -14.36 -19.90
CA ASP A 3 -23.57 -14.47 -18.66
C ASP A 3 -22.44 -15.54 -18.79
N SER A 4 -21.60 -15.39 -19.81
CA SER A 4 -20.51 -16.32 -20.10
C SER A 4 -19.37 -16.11 -19.09
N PRO A 5 -18.93 -17.15 -18.37
CA PRO A 5 -17.74 -17.06 -17.50
C PRO A 5 -16.49 -16.53 -18.22
N LEU A 6 -16.38 -16.78 -19.54
CA LEU A 6 -15.27 -16.28 -20.38
C LEU A 6 -15.33 -14.76 -20.59
N LEU A 7 -16.54 -14.16 -20.67
CA LEU A 7 -16.70 -12.72 -20.73
C LEU A 7 -16.28 -12.06 -19.40
N ARG A 8 -16.56 -12.69 -18.25
CA ARG A 8 -16.07 -12.20 -16.94
C ARG A 8 -14.55 -12.27 -16.81
N MET A 9 -13.88 -13.16 -17.52
CA MET A 9 -12.40 -13.26 -17.49
C MET A 9 -11.67 -12.11 -18.21
N VAL A 10 -12.36 -11.37 -19.08
CA VAL A 10 -11.73 -10.31 -19.91
C VAL A 10 -12.13 -8.91 -19.41
N GLN A 11 -12.99 -8.83 -18.40
CA GLN A 11 -13.60 -7.57 -17.99
C GLN A 11 -12.77 -6.88 -16.92
N THR A 12 -12.06 -5.83 -17.32
CA THR A 12 -11.31 -4.90 -16.45
C THR A 12 -12.12 -3.64 -16.12
N THR A 13 -13.41 -3.59 -16.50
CA THR A 13 -14.31 -2.49 -16.14
C THR A 13 -14.94 -2.77 -14.78
N PRO A 14 -14.95 -1.80 -13.84
CA PRO A 14 -15.57 -1.97 -12.54
C PRO A 14 -17.02 -2.45 -12.65
N THR A 15 -17.40 -3.45 -11.87
CA THR A 15 -18.74 -4.05 -11.91
C THR A 15 -19.85 -3.05 -11.62
N CYS A 16 -19.55 -1.97 -10.90
CA CYS A 16 -20.50 -0.88 -10.65
C CYS A 16 -20.91 -0.10 -11.92
N LEU A 17 -20.09 -0.14 -12.98
CA LEU A 17 -20.39 0.48 -14.29
C LEU A 17 -21.12 -0.47 -15.26
N TRP A 18 -21.49 -1.66 -14.82
CA TRP A 18 -22.07 -2.71 -15.66
C TRP A 18 -23.60 -2.78 -15.63
N ASN A 19 -24.23 -1.95 -14.85
CA ASN A 19 -25.67 -1.81 -14.90
C ASN A 19 -26.07 -1.07 -16.19
N ASP A 20 -27.16 -1.48 -16.82
CA ASP A 20 -27.73 -0.81 -18.01
C ASP A 20 -28.05 0.68 -17.80
N SER A 21 -27.86 1.18 -16.58
CA SER A 21 -28.04 2.57 -16.14
C SER A 21 -26.72 3.36 -15.97
N ALA A 22 -25.54 2.77 -16.20
CA ALA A 22 -24.28 3.53 -16.11
C ALA A 22 -24.23 4.59 -17.22
N ASP A 23 -24.02 5.86 -16.84
CA ASP A 23 -23.84 6.94 -17.82
C ASP A 23 -22.50 6.73 -18.55
N PRO A 24 -22.51 6.64 -19.90
CA PRO A 24 -21.27 6.57 -20.69
C PRO A 24 -20.26 7.68 -20.36
N LYS A 25 -20.72 8.82 -19.84
CA LYS A 25 -19.86 9.92 -19.37
C LYS A 25 -18.98 9.55 -18.19
N GLU A 26 -19.34 8.54 -17.39
CA GLU A 26 -18.48 8.04 -16.30
C GLU A 26 -17.22 7.35 -16.82
N LEU A 27 -17.20 6.95 -18.09
CA LEU A 27 -16.04 6.39 -18.78
C LEU A 27 -15.13 7.46 -19.38
N GLU A 28 -15.61 8.69 -19.56
CA GLU A 28 -14.78 9.78 -20.08
C GLU A 28 -13.69 10.14 -19.08
N PRO A 29 -12.44 10.35 -19.54
CA PRO A 29 -11.35 10.76 -18.66
C PRO A 29 -11.65 12.09 -17.97
N ARG A 30 -11.59 12.11 -16.63
CA ARG A 30 -11.82 13.30 -15.82
C ARG A 30 -10.83 13.40 -14.66
N LEU A 31 -10.61 14.62 -14.17
CA LEU A 31 -9.90 14.84 -12.93
C LEU A 31 -10.81 14.46 -11.75
N ALA A 32 -10.25 13.70 -10.81
CA ALA A 32 -10.97 13.28 -9.61
C ALA A 32 -10.00 13.11 -8.43
N GLN A 33 -10.48 13.34 -7.21
CA GLN A 33 -9.76 12.90 -6.02
C GLN A 33 -9.93 11.39 -5.88
N SER A 34 -8.86 10.68 -5.55
CA SER A 34 -8.92 9.23 -5.34
C SER A 34 -7.89 8.78 -4.30
N THR A 35 -8.23 7.73 -3.55
CA THR A 35 -7.24 6.98 -2.79
C THR A 35 -6.85 5.76 -3.60
N VAL A 36 -5.55 5.62 -3.82
CA VAL A 36 -4.95 4.52 -4.61
C VAL A 36 -4.22 3.58 -3.68
N MET A 37 -4.44 2.29 -3.86
CA MET A 37 -3.77 1.20 -3.16
C MET A 37 -2.96 0.35 -4.13
N PHE A 38 -1.71 0.09 -3.78
CA PHE A 38 -0.94 -1.04 -4.29
C PHE A 38 -0.80 -2.09 -3.21
N PHE A 39 -1.06 -3.32 -3.57
CA PHE A 39 -0.85 -4.52 -2.76
C PHE A 39 0.07 -5.47 -3.49
N ASP A 40 1.00 -6.12 -2.80
CA ASP A 40 1.90 -7.13 -3.37
C ASP A 40 2.21 -8.22 -2.34
N LEU A 41 2.22 -9.50 -2.76
CA LEU A 41 2.58 -10.63 -1.90
C LEU A 41 4.09 -10.74 -1.72
N ARG A 42 4.53 -11.07 -0.54
CA ARG A 42 5.94 -11.26 -0.23
C ARG A 42 6.42 -12.66 -0.58
N GLY A 43 7.44 -12.72 -1.45
CA GLY A 43 8.16 -13.97 -1.74
C GLY A 43 7.40 -14.95 -2.64
N PHE A 44 6.31 -14.54 -3.29
CA PHE A 44 5.56 -15.41 -4.20
C PHE A 44 6.40 -15.85 -5.40
N SER A 45 7.18 -14.95 -6.01
CA SER A 45 8.08 -15.28 -7.13
C SER A 45 9.04 -16.43 -6.79
N ARG A 46 9.53 -16.52 -5.54
CA ARG A 46 10.38 -17.64 -5.10
C ARG A 46 9.60 -18.95 -4.95
N ARG A 47 8.30 -18.90 -4.63
CA ARG A 47 7.44 -20.10 -4.53
C ARG A 47 7.18 -20.71 -5.90
N THR A 48 7.19 -19.88 -6.96
CA THR A 48 6.97 -20.29 -8.35
C THR A 48 8.26 -20.68 -9.08
N GLU A 49 9.42 -20.59 -8.44
CA GLU A 49 10.67 -21.09 -9.00
C GLU A 49 10.64 -22.64 -9.01
N GLY A 50 10.71 -23.27 -10.18
CA GLY A 50 10.83 -24.72 -10.30
C GLY A 50 9.97 -25.34 -11.40
N LYS A 51 9.49 -26.58 -11.14
CA LYS A 51 8.70 -27.37 -12.12
C LYS A 51 7.28 -26.82 -12.26
N ASN A 52 6.73 -26.88 -13.48
CA ASN A 52 5.39 -26.40 -13.82
C ASN A 52 4.25 -26.98 -12.96
N GLU A 53 4.39 -28.20 -12.44
CA GLU A 53 3.41 -28.83 -11.55
C GLU A 53 3.24 -28.07 -10.23
N LYS A 54 4.36 -27.60 -9.65
CA LYS A 54 4.33 -26.72 -8.45
C LYS A 54 3.73 -25.36 -8.75
N ILE A 55 3.95 -24.84 -9.95
CA ILE A 55 3.34 -23.56 -10.37
C ILE A 55 1.83 -23.69 -10.41
N LEU A 56 1.29 -24.80 -10.93
CA LEU A 56 -0.17 -25.06 -10.96
C LEU A 56 -0.78 -25.13 -9.55
N GLU A 57 -0.12 -25.80 -8.60
CA GLU A 57 -0.54 -25.85 -7.20
C GLU A 57 -0.58 -24.46 -6.58
N HIS A 58 0.51 -23.71 -6.71
CA HIS A 58 0.60 -22.35 -6.19
C HIS A 58 -0.35 -21.36 -6.86
N MET A 59 -0.73 -21.58 -8.12
CA MET A 59 -1.77 -20.79 -8.78
C MET A 59 -3.15 -20.97 -8.13
N GLY A 60 -3.46 -22.19 -7.65
CA GLY A 60 -4.68 -22.44 -6.88
C GLY A 60 -4.69 -21.70 -5.54
N GLU A 61 -3.58 -21.76 -4.81
CA GLU A 61 -3.40 -21.01 -3.55
C GLU A 61 -3.49 -19.50 -3.77
N LEU A 62 -2.77 -18.98 -4.78
CA LEU A 62 -2.80 -17.57 -5.15
C LEU A 62 -4.22 -17.09 -5.44
N ARG A 63 -4.98 -17.87 -6.20
CA ARG A 63 -6.39 -17.54 -6.51
C ARG A 63 -7.21 -17.37 -5.24
N GLY A 64 -7.04 -18.25 -4.24
CA GLY A 64 -7.71 -18.13 -2.95
C GLY A 64 -7.35 -16.84 -2.21
N VAL A 65 -6.04 -16.50 -2.17
CA VAL A 65 -5.56 -15.26 -1.58
C VAL A 65 -6.14 -14.05 -2.32
N MET A 66 -6.02 -13.99 -3.65
CA MET A 66 -6.49 -12.86 -4.45
C MET A 66 -8.00 -12.66 -4.32
N THR A 67 -8.79 -13.74 -4.23
CA THR A 67 -10.24 -13.67 -3.97
C THR A 67 -10.50 -13.01 -2.62
N ALA A 68 -9.84 -13.49 -1.55
CA ALA A 68 -10.03 -12.92 -0.22
C ALA A 68 -9.64 -11.44 -0.14
N MET A 69 -8.56 -11.03 -0.83
CA MET A 69 -8.13 -9.62 -0.89
C MET A 69 -9.14 -8.76 -1.64
N THR A 70 -9.60 -9.24 -2.78
CA THR A 70 -10.62 -8.56 -3.61
C THR A 70 -11.93 -8.37 -2.84
N ASP A 71 -12.38 -9.39 -2.11
CA ASP A 71 -13.59 -9.30 -1.29
C ASP A 71 -13.49 -8.21 -0.22
N ARG A 72 -12.30 -8.00 0.37
CA ARG A 72 -12.06 -6.91 1.35
C ARG A 72 -12.09 -5.53 0.70
N ILE A 73 -11.52 -5.40 -0.50
CA ILE A 73 -11.57 -4.15 -1.27
C ILE A 73 -13.02 -3.81 -1.62
N PHE A 74 -13.79 -4.78 -2.13
CA PHE A 74 -15.19 -4.57 -2.51
C PHE A 74 -16.10 -4.30 -1.32
N ALA A 75 -15.89 -4.96 -0.18
CA ALA A 75 -16.65 -4.72 1.04
C ALA A 75 -16.55 -3.28 1.54
N GLU A 76 -15.46 -2.58 1.22
CA GLU A 76 -15.21 -1.19 1.54
C GLU A 76 -15.44 -0.24 0.34
N GLY A 77 -16.20 -0.66 -0.66
CA GLY A 77 -16.55 0.17 -1.82
C GLY A 77 -15.38 0.50 -2.76
N GLY A 78 -14.28 -0.22 -2.64
CA GLY A 78 -13.12 -0.06 -3.52
C GLY A 78 -13.32 -0.77 -4.86
N VAL A 79 -12.55 -0.35 -5.85
CA VAL A 79 -12.54 -0.90 -7.20
C VAL A 79 -11.16 -1.50 -7.49
N VAL A 80 -11.14 -2.77 -7.87
CA VAL A 80 -9.93 -3.40 -8.40
C VAL A 80 -9.77 -2.98 -9.86
N LEU A 81 -8.70 -2.26 -10.17
CA LEU A 81 -8.40 -1.78 -11.52
C LEU A 81 -7.60 -2.81 -12.31
N GLN A 82 -6.65 -3.48 -11.64
CA GLN A 82 -5.76 -4.41 -12.29
C GLN A 82 -5.15 -5.42 -11.32
N TYR A 83 -5.01 -6.67 -11.79
CA TYR A 83 -4.13 -7.66 -11.18
C TYR A 83 -2.77 -7.65 -11.89
N MET A 84 -1.69 -7.59 -11.13
CA MET A 84 -0.31 -7.54 -11.63
C MET A 84 0.48 -8.75 -11.09
N GLY A 85 0.18 -9.94 -11.66
CA GLY A 85 0.71 -11.19 -11.10
C GLY A 85 0.10 -11.47 -9.73
N ASP A 86 0.91 -11.37 -8.68
CA ASP A 86 0.53 -11.49 -7.28
C ASP A 86 0.22 -10.14 -6.60
N GLY A 87 0.13 -9.06 -7.37
CA GLY A 87 -0.23 -7.73 -6.92
C GLY A 87 -1.61 -7.27 -7.34
N ILE A 88 -2.14 -6.27 -6.65
CA ILE A 88 -3.42 -5.62 -6.92
C ILE A 88 -3.22 -4.11 -6.96
N LEU A 89 -3.77 -3.46 -8.01
CA LEU A 89 -4.03 -2.04 -8.05
C LEU A 89 -5.51 -1.81 -7.80
N ALA A 90 -5.84 -1.05 -6.76
CA ALA A 90 -7.21 -0.68 -6.41
C ALA A 90 -7.35 0.81 -6.13
N CYS A 91 -8.57 1.32 -6.20
CA CYS A 91 -8.86 2.72 -5.89
C CYS A 91 -10.24 2.90 -5.26
N TRP A 92 -10.45 4.09 -4.66
CA TRP A 92 -11.70 4.54 -4.05
C TRP A 92 -12.03 5.95 -4.54
N ASN A 93 -13.31 6.32 -4.49
CA ASN A 93 -13.87 7.59 -4.93
C ASN A 93 -13.93 7.75 -6.46
N VAL A 94 -13.67 6.71 -7.21
CA VAL A 94 -13.86 6.62 -8.66
C VAL A 94 -14.24 5.19 -9.02
N PRO A 95 -15.12 4.96 -9.99
CA PRO A 95 -15.87 5.92 -10.80
C PRO A 95 -16.94 6.67 -10.02
N LEU A 96 -17.45 6.09 -8.92
CA LEU A 96 -18.46 6.66 -8.06
C LEU A 96 -17.82 7.46 -6.91
N GLU A 97 -18.43 8.60 -6.60
CA GLU A 97 -17.93 9.45 -5.52
C GLU A 97 -18.22 8.82 -4.14
N GLU A 98 -17.21 8.87 -3.26
CA GLU A 98 -17.26 8.40 -1.89
C GLU A 98 -16.48 9.34 -0.97
N ALA A 99 -17.20 10.13 -0.17
CA ALA A 99 -16.60 11.16 0.68
C ALA A 99 -15.62 10.61 1.73
N LYS A 100 -15.84 9.36 2.19
CA LYS A 100 -14.98 8.69 3.18
C LYS A 100 -13.98 7.73 2.54
N HIS A 101 -13.62 7.96 1.28
CA HIS A 101 -12.76 7.07 0.51
C HIS A 101 -11.41 6.75 1.18
N VAL A 102 -10.84 7.66 1.97
CA VAL A 102 -9.60 7.44 2.70
C VAL A 102 -9.82 6.44 3.84
N ASP A 103 -10.88 6.63 4.64
CA ASP A 103 -11.23 5.73 5.73
C ASP A 103 -11.51 4.32 5.22
N HIS A 104 -12.31 4.22 4.14
CA HIS A 104 -12.65 2.95 3.51
C HIS A 104 -11.40 2.23 2.98
N ALA A 105 -10.49 2.93 2.31
CA ALA A 105 -9.24 2.35 1.83
C ALA A 105 -8.35 1.83 3.00
N CYS A 106 -8.28 2.58 4.10
CA CYS A 106 -7.53 2.18 5.29
C CYS A 106 -8.15 0.95 5.97
N ARG A 107 -9.50 0.88 6.10
CA ARG A 107 -10.19 -0.31 6.63
C ARG A 107 -9.99 -1.52 5.74
N ALA A 108 -10.08 -1.34 4.41
CA ALA A 108 -9.79 -2.42 3.46
C ALA A 108 -8.38 -2.96 3.70
N ALA A 109 -7.36 -2.10 3.77
CA ALA A 109 -5.98 -2.52 4.01
C ALA A 109 -5.80 -3.30 5.32
N LEU A 110 -6.38 -2.82 6.42
CA LEU A 110 -6.34 -3.50 7.72
C LEU A 110 -7.05 -4.85 7.68
N SER A 111 -8.23 -4.91 7.07
CA SER A 111 -9.02 -6.15 6.95
C SER A 111 -8.34 -7.18 6.04
N MET A 112 -7.58 -6.73 5.02
CA MET A 112 -6.76 -7.61 4.17
C MET A 112 -5.65 -8.29 4.97
N ILE A 113 -4.94 -7.55 5.83
CA ILE A 113 -3.91 -8.12 6.72
C ILE A 113 -4.53 -9.18 7.65
N GLU A 114 -5.69 -8.90 8.20
CA GLU A 114 -6.36 -9.86 9.09
C GLU A 114 -6.83 -11.10 8.34
N ALA A 115 -7.37 -10.93 7.13
CA ALA A 115 -7.79 -12.05 6.30
C ALA A 115 -6.63 -12.98 5.91
N LEU A 116 -5.43 -12.42 5.63
CA LEU A 116 -4.25 -13.22 5.31
C LEU A 116 -3.83 -14.16 6.42
N LYS A 117 -4.04 -13.80 7.70
CA LYS A 117 -3.72 -14.65 8.85
C LYS A 117 -4.58 -15.93 8.90
N GLY A 118 -5.79 -15.85 8.34
CA GLY A 118 -6.73 -16.97 8.26
C GLY A 118 -6.50 -17.92 7.08
N ILE A 119 -5.64 -17.55 6.13
CA ILE A 119 -5.36 -18.38 4.94
C ILE A 119 -4.18 -19.29 5.22
N PRO A 120 -4.30 -20.62 4.98
CA PRO A 120 -3.20 -21.56 5.16
C PRO A 120 -1.95 -21.14 4.36
N GLY A 121 -0.79 -21.27 4.97
CA GLY A 121 0.49 -20.82 4.40
C GLY A 121 0.99 -19.52 5.07
N ASP A 122 2.31 -19.32 5.11
CA ASP A 122 2.91 -18.10 5.67
C ASP A 122 2.82 -16.95 4.63
N TRP A 123 1.60 -16.43 4.43
CA TRP A 123 1.34 -15.33 3.53
C TRP A 123 1.66 -14.00 4.19
N ARG A 124 2.47 -13.21 3.52
CA ARG A 124 2.81 -11.85 3.92
C ARG A 124 2.66 -10.93 2.71
N CYS A 125 2.33 -9.67 2.96
CA CYS A 125 2.17 -8.69 1.89
C CYS A 125 2.79 -7.34 2.26
N GLY A 126 2.85 -6.47 1.26
CA GLY A 126 3.02 -5.04 1.39
C GLY A 126 1.81 -4.32 0.81
N ILE A 127 1.37 -3.26 1.49
CA ILE A 127 0.30 -2.37 1.03
C ILE A 127 0.79 -0.94 1.11
N GLY A 128 0.71 -0.22 -0.02
CA GLY A 128 1.00 1.21 -0.09
C GLY A 128 -0.26 1.99 -0.44
N LEU A 129 -0.60 3.01 0.36
CA LEU A 129 -1.73 3.90 0.13
C LEU A 129 -1.25 5.33 -0.08
N HIS A 130 -1.81 5.98 -1.10
CA HIS A 130 -1.67 7.42 -1.32
C HIS A 130 -3.00 8.00 -1.81
N THR A 131 -3.26 9.28 -1.52
CA THR A 131 -4.49 9.97 -1.92
C THR A 131 -4.17 11.31 -2.56
N GLY A 132 -4.89 11.65 -3.61
CA GLY A 132 -4.73 12.90 -4.35
C GLY A 132 -5.50 12.92 -5.66
N GLU A 133 -5.20 13.92 -6.49
CA GLU A 133 -5.85 14.09 -7.78
C GLU A 133 -5.29 13.13 -8.84
N VAL A 134 -6.18 12.44 -9.52
CA VAL A 134 -5.89 11.50 -10.61
C VAL A 134 -6.69 11.87 -11.86
N VAL A 135 -6.27 11.40 -13.01
CA VAL A 135 -7.13 11.27 -14.19
C VAL A 135 -7.75 9.89 -14.14
N ALA A 136 -9.07 9.82 -14.02
CA ALA A 136 -9.84 8.57 -13.97
C ALA A 136 -10.74 8.45 -15.20
N GLY A 137 -10.80 7.27 -15.82
CA GLY A 137 -11.62 7.02 -16.99
C GLY A 137 -11.21 5.79 -17.77
N ALA A 138 -11.80 5.61 -18.94
CA ALA A 138 -11.43 4.56 -19.87
C ALA A 138 -10.09 4.87 -20.53
N ILE A 139 -9.14 3.96 -20.43
CA ILE A 139 -7.80 4.08 -20.97
C ILE A 139 -7.52 2.90 -21.90
N GLY A 140 -7.02 3.18 -23.10
CA GLY A 140 -6.71 2.17 -24.10
C GLY A 140 -6.96 2.65 -25.51
N SER A 141 -7.29 1.70 -26.40
CA SER A 141 -7.63 1.96 -27.79
C SER A 141 -9.15 1.83 -27.99
N GLU A 142 -9.64 2.25 -29.17
CA GLU A 142 -11.05 2.06 -29.54
C GLU A 142 -11.53 0.60 -29.51
N ARG A 143 -10.59 -0.35 -29.64
CA ARG A 143 -10.91 -1.79 -29.67
C ARG A 143 -10.73 -2.49 -28.34
N MET A 144 -9.90 -1.93 -27.46
CA MET A 144 -9.59 -2.53 -26.16
C MET A 144 -9.26 -1.40 -25.17
N PHE A 145 -10.10 -1.25 -24.19
CA PHE A 145 -9.92 -0.27 -23.12
C PHE A 145 -10.28 -0.88 -21.75
N SER A 146 -9.75 -0.29 -20.71
CA SER A 146 -10.10 -0.60 -19.33
C SER A 146 -10.33 0.68 -18.56
N TYR A 147 -11.21 0.66 -17.58
CA TYR A 147 -11.28 1.75 -16.61
C TYR A 147 -10.03 1.75 -15.74
N SER A 148 -9.38 2.90 -15.59
CA SER A 148 -8.18 3.00 -14.76
C SER A 148 -7.98 4.43 -14.26
N VAL A 149 -6.95 4.60 -13.41
CA VAL A 149 -6.50 5.91 -12.92
C VAL A 149 -5.05 6.14 -13.34
N MET A 150 -4.72 7.40 -13.64
CA MET A 150 -3.37 7.82 -14.03
C MET A 150 -2.95 9.08 -13.28
N GLY A 151 -1.66 9.24 -13.13
CA GLY A 151 -1.06 10.46 -12.55
C GLY A 151 0.01 10.17 -11.50
N PRO A 152 0.64 11.20 -10.96
CA PRO A 152 1.69 11.07 -9.93
C PRO A 152 1.25 10.27 -8.71
N VAL A 153 -0.02 10.40 -8.32
CA VAL A 153 -0.64 9.68 -7.18
C VAL A 153 -0.47 8.16 -7.32
N VAL A 154 -0.68 7.61 -8.51
CA VAL A 154 -0.56 6.16 -8.78
C VAL A 154 0.90 5.72 -8.58
N ASN A 155 1.84 6.49 -9.13
CA ASN A 155 3.26 6.19 -9.01
C ASN A 155 3.75 6.28 -7.55
N GLN A 156 3.25 7.28 -6.79
CA GLN A 156 3.58 7.42 -5.38
C GLN A 156 3.05 6.23 -4.55
N ALA A 157 1.79 5.82 -4.75
CA ALA A 157 1.22 4.65 -4.07
C ALA A 157 2.05 3.37 -4.33
N SER A 158 2.48 3.15 -5.58
CA SER A 158 3.36 2.03 -5.95
C SER A 158 4.72 2.10 -5.23
N ARG A 159 5.33 3.30 -5.14
CA ARG A 159 6.61 3.48 -4.43
C ARG A 159 6.45 3.25 -2.93
N VAL A 160 5.35 3.72 -2.34
CA VAL A 160 5.03 3.49 -0.91
C VAL A 160 4.90 1.99 -0.62
N GLU A 161 4.21 1.23 -1.50
CA GLU A 161 4.16 -0.24 -1.39
C GLU A 161 5.58 -0.83 -1.38
N GLY A 162 6.42 -0.47 -2.35
CA GLY A 162 7.79 -1.00 -2.45
C GLY A 162 8.63 -0.78 -1.19
N ILE A 163 8.45 0.35 -0.48
CA ILE A 163 9.16 0.67 0.75
C ILE A 163 8.76 -0.26 1.91
N THR A 164 7.53 -0.78 1.93
CA THR A 164 7.05 -1.70 2.98
C THR A 164 7.98 -2.89 3.16
N LYS A 165 8.67 -3.31 2.09
CA LYS A 165 9.64 -4.42 2.14
C LYS A 165 10.92 -4.05 2.88
N ALA A 166 11.42 -2.84 2.70
CA ALA A 166 12.65 -2.38 3.35
C ALA A 166 12.45 -2.19 4.85
N VAL A 167 11.33 -1.58 5.24
CA VAL A 167 11.01 -1.30 6.66
C VAL A 167 10.28 -2.45 7.36
N GLU A 168 9.99 -3.54 6.64
CA GLU A 168 9.28 -4.73 7.14
C GLU A 168 7.88 -4.43 7.74
N VAL A 169 7.23 -3.38 7.27
CA VAL A 169 5.89 -2.96 7.72
C VAL A 169 4.86 -3.40 6.69
N PRO A 170 3.73 -4.01 7.10
CA PRO A 170 2.74 -4.51 6.13
C PRO A 170 1.97 -3.40 5.41
N ILE A 171 1.68 -2.27 6.09
CA ILE A 171 0.91 -1.18 5.50
C ILE A 171 1.64 0.14 5.72
N LEU A 172 1.97 0.82 4.64
CA LEU A 172 2.48 2.19 4.64
C LEU A 172 1.51 3.14 3.95
N VAL A 173 1.39 4.32 4.52
CA VAL A 173 0.59 5.41 3.95
C VAL A 173 1.40 6.70 3.92
N THR A 174 1.06 7.58 3.01
CA THR A 174 1.66 8.92 2.95
C THR A 174 0.99 9.87 3.95
N ARG A 175 1.58 11.05 4.11
CA ARG A 175 1.05 12.13 4.95
C ARG A 175 -0.39 12.49 4.58
N GLU A 176 -0.69 12.58 3.27
CA GLU A 176 -2.01 12.97 2.76
C GLU A 176 -3.11 11.99 3.19
N VAL A 177 -2.78 10.70 3.32
CA VAL A 177 -3.69 9.69 3.87
C VAL A 177 -3.73 9.81 5.40
N ALA A 178 -2.59 9.93 6.06
CA ALA A 178 -2.48 9.99 7.53
C ALA A 178 -3.24 11.19 8.13
N GLU A 179 -3.27 12.33 7.43
CA GLU A 179 -3.99 13.55 7.86
C GLU A 179 -5.50 13.49 7.65
N ARG A 180 -5.99 12.58 6.78
CA ARG A 180 -7.42 12.46 6.43
C ARG A 180 -8.11 11.26 7.05
N VAL A 181 -7.36 10.21 7.40
CA VAL A 181 -7.95 9.03 8.05
C VAL A 181 -8.43 9.37 9.45
N THR A 182 -9.63 8.93 9.81
CA THR A 182 -10.15 9.13 11.16
C THR A 182 -9.52 8.16 12.15
N ARG A 183 -9.25 8.61 13.38
CA ARG A 183 -8.54 7.81 14.40
C ARG A 183 -9.33 6.60 14.88
N GLU A 184 -10.63 6.63 14.71
CA GLU A 184 -11.54 5.52 15.01
C GLU A 184 -11.40 4.39 14.01
N GLU A 185 -11.00 4.70 12.79
CA GLU A 185 -10.84 3.74 11.69
C GLU A 185 -9.44 3.15 11.63
N ALA A 186 -8.42 3.99 11.81
CA ALA A 186 -7.03 3.53 11.79
C ALA A 186 -6.09 4.49 12.53
N VAL A 187 -4.96 3.95 12.97
CA VAL A 187 -3.90 4.71 13.63
C VAL A 187 -2.71 4.84 12.68
N ALA A 188 -2.41 6.07 12.27
CA ALA A 188 -1.23 6.38 11.48
C ALA A 188 -0.09 6.88 12.38
N THR A 189 1.02 6.13 12.43
CA THR A 189 2.21 6.50 13.19
C THR A 189 3.33 6.87 12.22
N ARG A 190 3.84 8.10 12.31
CA ARG A 190 4.92 8.57 11.44
C ARG A 190 6.19 7.75 11.68
N ILE A 191 6.79 7.26 10.59
CA ILE A 191 8.00 6.44 10.66
C ILE A 191 9.23 7.09 9.99
N GLY A 192 9.07 8.28 9.41
CA GLY A 192 10.16 9.09 8.88
C GLY A 192 9.98 9.54 7.45
N ARG A 193 11.01 10.23 6.94
CA ARG A 193 11.10 10.69 5.56
C ARG A 193 11.98 9.77 4.75
N TYR A 194 11.45 9.32 3.62
CA TYR A 194 12.11 8.36 2.73
C TYR A 194 12.19 8.93 1.32
N GLN A 195 13.36 8.81 0.71
CA GLN A 195 13.53 9.13 -0.69
C GLN A 195 13.67 7.83 -1.49
N PRO A 196 12.61 7.42 -2.21
CA PRO A 196 12.69 6.25 -3.09
C PRO A 196 13.66 6.49 -4.24
N ALA A 197 14.35 5.45 -4.68
CA ALA A 197 15.21 5.53 -5.85
C ALA A 197 14.46 6.06 -7.08
N GLY A 198 15.09 6.98 -7.81
CA GLY A 198 14.51 7.61 -9.01
C GLY A 198 13.43 8.66 -8.74
N MET A 199 13.26 9.11 -7.49
CA MET A 199 12.42 10.26 -7.14
C MET A 199 13.29 11.41 -6.62
N GLU A 200 12.96 12.64 -7.05
CA GLU A 200 13.61 13.85 -6.51
C GLU A 200 13.02 14.26 -5.15
N ALA A 201 11.72 14.00 -4.94
CA ALA A 201 11.02 14.35 -3.71
C ALA A 201 11.06 13.20 -2.69
N ASP A 202 11.24 13.56 -1.42
CA ASP A 202 11.06 12.65 -0.30
C ASP A 202 9.57 12.49 0.06
N LEU A 203 9.24 11.35 0.66
CA LEU A 203 7.91 11.02 1.15
C LEU A 203 7.94 10.90 2.67
N ASP A 204 7.03 11.60 3.34
CA ASP A 204 6.80 11.40 4.78
C ASP A 204 5.84 10.23 4.95
N LEU A 205 6.33 9.14 5.55
CA LEU A 205 5.61 7.88 5.61
C LEU A 205 5.15 7.53 7.02
N TYR A 206 4.01 6.86 7.05
CA TYR A 206 3.33 6.45 8.26
C TYR A 206 3.00 4.95 8.20
N GLU A 207 3.27 4.26 9.30
CA GLU A 207 2.74 2.91 9.53
C GLU A 207 1.26 3.00 9.87
N LEU A 208 0.41 2.19 9.21
CA LEU A 208 -1.00 2.09 9.52
C LEU A 208 -1.27 0.86 10.36
N THR A 209 -1.91 1.05 11.52
CA THR A 209 -2.28 -0.03 12.45
C THR A 209 -3.74 0.08 12.87
N PRO A 210 -4.37 -1.03 13.33
CA PRO A 210 -5.74 -0.96 13.85
C PRO A 210 -5.80 -0.15 15.15
N PRO A 211 -6.94 0.50 15.46
CA PRO A 211 -7.17 1.11 16.76
C PRO A 211 -7.35 0.04 17.87
N PRO A 212 -7.15 0.37 19.16
CA PRO A 212 -6.79 1.70 19.66
C PRO A 212 -5.30 2.02 19.51
N ALA A 213 -4.98 3.32 19.45
CA ALA A 213 -3.59 3.76 19.48
C ALA A 213 -2.91 3.33 20.80
N ASN A 214 -1.60 3.08 20.72
CA ASN A 214 -0.76 2.95 21.91
C ASN A 214 0.07 4.24 22.10
N PRO A 215 -0.38 5.17 22.98
CA PRO A 215 0.26 6.47 23.15
C PRO A 215 1.71 6.38 23.63
N GLU A 216 2.03 5.40 24.50
CA GLU A 216 3.39 5.21 25.03
C GLU A 216 4.35 4.78 23.90
N ARG A 217 3.91 3.84 23.06
CA ARG A 217 4.66 3.44 21.86
C ARG A 217 4.87 4.64 20.93
N GLN A 218 3.79 5.38 20.65
CA GLN A 218 3.84 6.51 19.73
C GLN A 218 4.78 7.62 20.22
N ASP A 219 4.72 8.00 21.53
CA ASP A 219 5.63 8.99 22.12
C ASP A 219 7.08 8.52 22.04
N LEU A 220 7.35 7.30 22.47
CA LEU A 220 8.70 6.75 22.50
C LEU A 220 9.28 6.65 21.09
N PHE A 221 8.48 6.18 20.13
CA PHE A 221 8.89 6.09 18.72
C PHE A 221 9.15 7.48 18.14
N ALA A 222 8.26 8.46 18.36
CA ALA A 222 8.40 9.81 17.85
C ALA A 222 9.70 10.48 18.36
N ARG A 223 10.03 10.31 19.65
CA ARG A 223 11.27 10.81 20.24
C ARG A 223 12.52 10.11 19.67
N GLY A 224 12.44 8.80 19.42
CA GLY A 224 13.50 8.05 18.77
C GLY A 224 13.73 8.50 17.33
N LEU A 225 12.64 8.69 16.57
CA LEU A 225 12.68 9.19 15.21
C LEU A 225 13.23 10.62 15.13
N GLU A 226 12.80 11.51 16.03
CA GLU A 226 13.33 12.88 16.11
C GLU A 226 14.85 12.89 16.36
N ALA A 227 15.33 12.05 17.28
CA ALA A 227 16.75 11.90 17.53
C ALA A 227 17.49 11.38 16.29
N PHE A 228 16.89 10.41 15.58
CA PHE A 228 17.43 9.86 14.33
C PHE A 228 17.54 10.93 13.25
N GLU A 229 16.48 11.68 13.00
CA GLU A 229 16.45 12.75 12.00
C GLU A 229 17.45 13.88 12.28
N LYS A 230 17.74 14.14 13.56
CA LYS A 230 18.77 15.11 14.00
C LYS A 230 20.20 14.56 13.94
N GLY A 231 20.40 13.30 13.56
CA GLY A 231 21.72 12.66 13.52
C GLY A 231 22.28 12.24 14.90
N ALA A 232 21.44 12.23 15.92
CA ALA A 232 21.80 11.76 17.26
C ALA A 232 21.64 10.23 17.36
N TRP A 233 22.46 9.48 16.60
CA TRP A 233 22.30 8.05 16.34
C TRP A 233 22.30 7.18 17.61
N GLU A 234 23.18 7.49 18.58
CA GLU A 234 23.21 6.79 19.86
C GLU A 234 21.91 6.96 20.63
N ARG A 235 21.44 8.20 20.72
CA ARG A 235 20.21 8.53 21.42
C ARG A 235 18.97 7.93 20.74
N ALA A 236 18.94 7.93 19.40
CA ALA A 236 17.90 7.28 18.62
C ALA A 236 17.84 5.77 18.93
N TYR A 237 19.00 5.10 18.91
CA TYR A 237 19.10 3.69 19.22
C TYR A 237 18.56 3.37 20.62
N GLU A 238 19.02 4.08 21.66
CA GLU A 238 18.58 3.88 23.06
C GLU A 238 17.06 4.03 23.25
N LEU A 239 16.46 5.00 22.56
CA LEU A 239 15.03 5.24 22.66
C LEU A 239 14.23 4.15 21.93
N LEU A 240 14.65 3.77 20.73
CA LEU A 240 13.96 2.80 19.89
C LEU A 240 14.10 1.36 20.44
N ASP A 241 15.25 1.02 21.06
CA ASP A 241 15.49 -0.29 21.67
C ASP A 241 14.48 -0.62 22.79
N ARG A 242 13.97 0.41 23.48
CA ARG A 242 12.96 0.27 24.53
C ARG A 242 11.60 -0.20 24.03
N LEU A 243 11.34 -0.10 22.71
CA LEU A 243 10.12 -0.62 22.07
C LEU A 243 10.14 -2.14 21.90
N GLY A 244 11.31 -2.74 22.04
CA GLY A 244 11.51 -4.19 21.98
C GLY A 244 11.58 -4.75 20.55
N PRO A 245 11.91 -6.05 20.42
CA PRO A 245 12.25 -6.68 19.14
C PRO A 245 11.05 -6.86 18.19
N GLY A 246 9.84 -6.71 18.69
CA GLY A 246 8.61 -6.83 17.88
C GLY A 246 8.30 -5.56 17.06
N ASP A 247 8.85 -4.41 17.42
CA ASP A 247 8.62 -3.16 16.71
C ASP A 247 9.52 -3.08 15.47
N ARG A 248 8.96 -3.43 14.32
CA ARG A 248 9.72 -3.54 13.07
C ARG A 248 10.26 -2.20 12.56
N PRO A 249 9.45 -1.10 12.52
CA PRO A 249 9.98 0.21 12.17
C PRO A 249 11.13 0.66 13.07
N ALA A 250 11.02 0.42 14.39
CA ALA A 250 12.09 0.75 15.33
C ALA A 250 13.36 -0.04 15.03
N ARG A 251 13.27 -1.34 14.80
CA ARG A 251 14.40 -2.19 14.43
C ARG A 251 15.09 -1.72 13.15
N TYR A 252 14.32 -1.33 12.15
CA TYR A 252 14.88 -0.80 10.90
C TYR A 252 15.69 0.47 11.16
N LEU A 253 15.13 1.43 11.90
CA LEU A 253 15.82 2.66 12.26
C LEU A 253 17.05 2.42 13.16
N MET A 254 16.98 1.47 14.10
CA MET A 254 18.12 1.07 14.94
C MET A 254 19.27 0.52 14.10
N THR A 255 18.95 -0.32 13.11
CA THR A 255 19.95 -0.86 12.17
C THR A 255 20.66 0.26 11.41
N LEU A 256 19.88 1.23 10.90
CA LEU A 256 20.45 2.42 10.24
C LEU A 256 21.25 3.30 11.21
N ALA A 257 20.74 3.53 12.42
CA ALA A 257 21.43 4.33 13.44
C ALA A 257 22.79 3.73 13.79
N GLU A 258 22.88 2.42 13.95
CA GLU A 258 24.16 1.73 14.19
C GLU A 258 25.12 1.84 12.99
N GLN A 259 24.59 1.70 11.78
CA GLN A 259 25.35 1.89 10.55
C GLN A 259 25.88 3.32 10.43
N PHE A 260 25.03 4.32 10.66
CA PHE A 260 25.38 5.74 10.55
C PHE A 260 26.30 6.21 11.68
N ARG A 261 26.21 5.62 12.87
CA ARG A 261 27.18 5.84 13.95
C ARG A 261 28.59 5.43 13.55
N ARG A 262 28.72 4.30 12.84
CA ARG A 262 30.02 3.80 12.35
C ARG A 262 30.51 4.57 11.12
N ARG A 263 29.57 4.96 10.23
CA ARG A 263 29.85 5.63 8.97
C ARG A 263 28.78 6.70 8.69
N PRO A 264 28.92 7.90 9.25
CA PRO A 264 27.94 8.96 9.08
C PRO A 264 27.71 9.31 7.60
N PRO A 265 26.46 9.48 7.17
CA PRO A 265 26.15 9.95 5.83
C PRO A 265 26.64 11.39 5.65
N ARG A 266 27.11 11.71 4.45
CA ARG A 266 27.48 13.10 4.10
C ARG A 266 26.19 13.93 3.92
N ASN A 267 26.17 15.15 4.48
CA ASN A 267 25.04 16.09 4.32
C ASN A 267 23.69 15.51 4.80
N TRP A 268 23.67 14.89 5.99
CA TRP A 268 22.46 14.33 6.55
C TRP A 268 21.35 15.40 6.72
N ALA A 269 20.20 15.18 6.09
CA ALA A 269 19.03 16.05 6.12
C ALA A 269 17.81 15.40 6.83
N GLY A 270 18.02 14.27 7.53
CA GLY A 270 16.93 13.51 8.15
C GLY A 270 16.11 12.70 7.14
N ILE A 271 16.65 12.45 5.94
CA ILE A 271 15.99 11.70 4.86
C ILE A 271 16.71 10.38 4.65
N ILE A 272 15.96 9.29 4.62
CA ILE A 272 16.46 7.94 4.38
C ILE A 272 16.41 7.68 2.88
N GLU A 273 17.59 7.68 2.25
CA GLU A 273 17.71 7.32 0.83
C GLU A 273 17.61 5.80 0.67
N LEU A 274 16.73 5.37 -0.22
CA LEU A 274 16.55 3.95 -0.55
C LEU A 274 17.24 3.67 -1.89
N ALA A 275 18.17 2.71 -1.91
CA ALA A 275 18.83 2.26 -3.13
C ALA A 275 17.84 1.56 -4.08
N GLU A 276 18.07 1.65 -5.38
CA GLU A 276 17.43 0.75 -6.36
C GLU A 276 17.78 -0.71 -6.03
N LYS A 277 16.78 -1.60 -6.23
CA LYS A 277 16.96 -3.05 -6.12
C LYS A 277 17.52 -3.62 -7.40
#